data_ef178a47c83780f0859bd53a6a687d57
#
_entry.id   ef178a47c83780f0859bd53a6a687d57
#
_cell.length_a   1.000
_cell.length_b   1.000
_cell.length_c   1.000
_cell.angle_alpha   90.00
_cell.angle_beta   90.00
_cell.angle_gamma   90.00
#
_symmetry.space_group_name_H-M   'P 1'
#
loop_
_entity.id
_entity.type
_entity.pdbx_description
1 polymer ?
#
loop_
_entity_poly.entity_id
_entity_poly.type
_entity_poly.pdbx_seq_one_letter_code
_entity_poly.pdbx_strand_id
1 'polypeptide(L)'
;MDEDTKIMLEVQTKMLDMIAQYPPEYTEAVIAMSFKLILDCYVERLGEKDTTEFLQTAIESVRSGNHGMMMSRKDSEKILWN
;
A
#
# COMPACT_ATOMS: atom_id res chain seq x y z
N MET A 1 -7.11 9.44 17.41
CA MET A 1 -6.97 8.70 16.13
C MET A 1 -8.13 7.75 16.01
N ASP A 2 -8.84 7.77 14.90
CA ASP A 2 -9.98 6.90 14.77
C ASP A 2 -9.54 5.45 14.52
N GLU A 3 -10.48 4.54 14.56
CA GLU A 3 -10.19 3.12 14.46
C GLU A 3 -9.61 2.75 13.10
N ASP A 4 -10.15 3.34 12.03
CA ASP A 4 -9.67 3.03 10.68
C ASP A 4 -8.21 3.44 10.50
N THR A 5 -7.85 4.64 10.95
CA THR A 5 -6.47 5.12 10.85
C THR A 5 -5.53 4.24 11.68
N LYS A 6 -6.00 3.85 12.87
CA LYS A 6 -5.21 2.98 13.72
C LYS A 6 -4.92 1.64 13.06
N ILE A 7 -5.94 1.05 12.43
CA ILE A 7 -5.76 -0.21 11.74
C ILE A 7 -4.81 -0.06 10.55
N MET A 8 -4.94 1.03 9.80
CA MET A 8 -4.05 1.26 8.66
C MET A 8 -2.59 1.41 9.09
N LEU A 9 -2.36 2.11 10.19
CA LEU A 9 -0.99 2.23 10.72
C LEU A 9 -0.45 0.89 11.16
N GLU A 10 -1.29 0.11 11.80
CA GLU A 10 -0.90 -1.22 12.27
C GLU A 10 -0.53 -2.12 11.09
N VAL A 11 -1.35 -2.13 10.05
CA VAL A 11 -1.08 -2.94 8.86
C VAL A 11 0.21 -2.49 8.19
N GLN A 12 0.40 -1.18 8.04
CA GLN A 12 1.62 -0.67 7.45
C GLN A 12 2.85 -1.12 8.22
N THR A 13 2.80 -1.00 9.54
CA THR A 13 3.92 -1.40 10.39
C THR A 13 4.22 -2.89 10.25
N LYS A 14 3.18 -3.72 10.27
CA LYS A 14 3.36 -5.16 10.14
C LYS A 14 3.94 -5.56 8.80
N MET A 15 3.51 -4.90 7.73
CA MET A 15 4.04 -5.21 6.41
C MET A 15 5.49 -4.77 6.27
N LEU A 16 5.84 -3.61 6.80
CA LEU A 16 7.22 -3.15 6.79
C LEU A 16 8.11 -4.09 7.59
N ASP A 17 7.63 -4.54 8.75
CA ASP A 17 8.39 -5.50 9.55
C ASP A 17 8.60 -6.80 8.80
N MET A 18 7.59 -7.27 8.12
CA MET A 18 7.69 -8.50 7.35
C MET A 18 8.75 -8.37 6.26
N ILE A 19 8.72 -7.26 5.52
CA ILE A 19 9.69 -7.02 4.47
C ILE A 19 11.10 -6.95 5.05
N ALA A 20 11.25 -6.30 6.19
CA ALA A 20 12.55 -6.11 6.81
C ALA A 20 13.16 -7.39 7.36
N GLN A 21 12.37 -8.44 7.51
CA GLN A 21 12.87 -9.73 8.01
C GLN A 21 13.70 -10.47 6.97
N TYR A 22 13.63 -10.09 5.73
CA TYR A 22 14.37 -10.76 4.66
C TYR A 22 15.66 -10.01 4.35
N PRO A 23 16.69 -10.71 3.88
CA PRO A 23 17.95 -10.04 3.52
C PRO A 23 17.72 -8.98 2.45
N PRO A 24 18.52 -7.91 2.46
CA PRO A 24 18.31 -6.79 1.52
C PRO A 24 18.31 -7.20 0.05
N GLU A 25 19.03 -8.24 -0.31
CA GLU A 25 19.08 -8.69 -1.68
C GLU A 25 17.75 -9.25 -2.18
N TYR A 26 16.83 -9.58 -1.27
CA TYR A 26 15.52 -10.10 -1.65
C TYR A 26 14.40 -9.07 -1.50
N THR A 27 14.73 -7.84 -1.11
CA THR A 27 13.70 -6.84 -0.81
C THR A 27 12.75 -6.60 -1.99
N GLU A 28 13.31 -6.44 -3.19
CA GLU A 28 12.46 -6.17 -4.35
C GLU A 28 11.54 -7.35 -4.66
N ALA A 29 12.07 -8.56 -4.55
CA ALA A 29 11.26 -9.75 -4.80
C ALA A 29 10.15 -9.88 -3.78
N VAL A 30 10.44 -9.59 -2.51
CA VAL A 30 9.44 -9.65 -1.45
C VAL A 30 8.33 -8.64 -1.70
N ILE A 31 8.71 -7.42 -2.05
CA ILE A 31 7.73 -6.37 -2.33
C ILE A 31 6.88 -6.74 -3.54
N ALA A 32 7.51 -7.21 -4.61
CA ALA A 32 6.78 -7.56 -5.82
C ALA A 32 5.78 -8.70 -5.57
N MET A 33 6.19 -9.72 -4.83
CA MET A 33 5.30 -10.84 -4.53
C MET A 33 4.16 -10.39 -3.62
N SER A 34 4.46 -9.54 -2.65
CA SER A 34 3.43 -8.98 -1.76
C SER A 34 2.40 -8.19 -2.57
N PHE A 35 2.88 -7.37 -3.49
CA PHE A 35 1.99 -6.59 -4.35
C PHE A 35 1.10 -7.50 -5.20
N LYS A 36 1.69 -8.53 -5.78
CA LYS A 36 0.93 -9.47 -6.61
C LYS A 36 -0.18 -10.14 -5.81
N LEU A 37 0.14 -10.57 -4.60
CA LEU A 37 -0.84 -11.21 -3.74
C LEU A 37 -1.95 -10.25 -3.36
N ILE A 38 -1.59 -9.02 -3.00
CA ILE A 38 -2.58 -8.01 -2.63
C ILE A 38 -3.46 -7.68 -3.83
N LEU A 39 -2.87 -7.58 -5.01
CA LEU A 39 -3.62 -7.32 -6.22
C LEU A 39 -4.65 -8.42 -6.48
N ASP A 40 -4.23 -9.67 -6.33
CA ASP A 40 -5.15 -10.79 -6.51
C ASP A 40 -6.32 -10.73 -5.51
N CYS A 41 -6.02 -10.33 -4.28
CA CYS A 41 -7.07 -10.15 -3.28
C CYS A 41 -8.05 -9.06 -3.66
N TYR A 42 -7.55 -7.96 -4.21
CA TYR A 42 -8.42 -6.88 -4.69
C TYR A 42 -9.34 -7.36 -5.79
N VAL A 43 -8.80 -8.07 -6.78
CA VAL A 43 -9.62 -8.58 -7.88
C VAL A 43 -10.70 -9.50 -7.34
N GLU A 44 -10.35 -10.36 -6.40
CA GLU A 44 -11.30 -11.31 -5.85
C GLU A 44 -12.42 -10.64 -5.06
N ARG A 45 -12.10 -9.58 -4.34
CA ARG A 45 -13.08 -8.92 -3.49
C ARG A 45 -13.87 -7.83 -4.21
N LEU A 46 -13.25 -7.12 -5.12
CA LEU A 46 -13.87 -5.96 -5.77
C LEU A 46 -14.20 -6.17 -7.23
N GLY A 47 -13.61 -7.19 -7.86
CA GLY A 47 -13.79 -7.43 -9.29
C GLY A 47 -12.78 -6.66 -10.11
N GLU A 48 -12.70 -7.00 -11.38
CA GLU A 48 -11.69 -6.44 -12.28
C GLU A 48 -11.89 -4.95 -12.52
N LYS A 49 -13.13 -4.52 -12.67
CA LYS A 49 -13.42 -3.12 -12.97
C LYS A 49 -12.98 -2.20 -11.84
N ASP A 50 -13.44 -2.50 -10.63
CA ASP A 50 -13.12 -1.65 -9.48
C ASP A 50 -11.64 -1.69 -9.15
N THR A 51 -11.01 -2.85 -9.30
CA THR A 51 -9.58 -2.96 -9.09
C THR A 51 -8.81 -2.12 -10.10
N THR A 52 -9.24 -2.13 -11.36
CA THR A 52 -8.60 -1.31 -12.39
C THR A 52 -8.71 0.17 -12.06
N GLU A 53 -9.86 0.61 -11.60
CA GLU A 53 -10.05 2.01 -11.21
C GLU A 53 -9.16 2.37 -10.03
N PHE A 54 -9.05 1.47 -9.07
CA PHE A 54 -8.16 1.69 -7.93
C PHE A 54 -6.70 1.82 -8.38
N LEU A 55 -6.27 0.95 -9.30
CA LEU A 55 -4.91 1.01 -9.81
C LEU A 55 -4.65 2.29 -10.57
N GLN A 56 -5.63 2.80 -11.30
CA GLN A 56 -5.48 4.08 -11.99
C GLN A 56 -5.28 5.21 -10.98
N THR A 57 -6.00 5.17 -9.87
CA THR A 57 -5.81 6.13 -8.80
C THR A 57 -4.40 6.03 -8.22
N ALA A 58 -3.92 4.82 -8.04
CA ALA A 58 -2.56 4.62 -7.53
C ALA A 58 -1.52 5.16 -8.51
N ILE A 59 -1.73 4.97 -9.81
CA ILE A 59 -0.83 5.51 -10.82
C ILE A 59 -0.78 7.04 -10.73
N GLU A 60 -1.93 7.68 -10.60
CA GLU A 60 -1.96 9.13 -10.46
C GLU A 60 -1.27 9.59 -9.19
N SER A 61 -1.42 8.84 -8.12
CA SER A 61 -0.75 9.14 -6.86
C SER A 61 0.76 9.14 -7.04
N VAL A 62 1.28 8.14 -7.75
CA VAL A 62 2.72 8.07 -8.02
C VAL A 62 3.18 9.24 -8.88
N ARG A 63 2.42 9.55 -9.94
CA ARG A 63 2.77 10.62 -10.86
C ARG A 63 2.76 11.98 -10.19
N SER A 64 1.86 12.20 -9.26
CA SER A 64 1.74 13.49 -8.59
C SER A 64 2.67 13.62 -7.38
N GLY A 65 3.39 12.56 -7.05
CA GLY A 65 4.29 12.59 -5.90
C GLY A 65 3.60 12.33 -4.58
N ASN A 66 2.35 11.90 -4.60
CA ASN A 66 1.57 11.65 -3.39
C ASN A 66 1.71 10.21 -2.89
N HIS A 67 2.93 9.69 -2.89
CA HIS A 67 3.15 8.28 -2.59
C HIS A 67 3.99 8.04 -1.34
N GLY A 68 4.15 9.04 -0.51
CA GLY A 68 4.92 8.86 0.73
C GLY A 68 4.20 7.99 1.73
N MET A 69 4.98 7.36 2.61
CA MET A 69 4.40 6.56 3.66
C MET A 69 3.77 7.42 4.73
N MET A 70 2.74 6.86 5.37
CA MET A 70 2.03 7.54 6.44
C MET A 70 2.94 8.12 7.49
N MET A 71 3.86 7.31 7.98
CA MET A 71 4.69 7.69 9.12
C MET A 71 5.71 8.75 8.80
N SER A 72 6.03 8.94 7.54
CA SER A 72 7.05 9.89 7.13
C SER A 72 6.47 11.19 6.63
N ARG A 73 5.15 11.35 6.67
CA ARG A 73 4.51 12.53 6.13
C ARG A 73 3.77 13.29 7.22
N LYS A 74 3.83 14.61 7.11
CA LYS A 74 3.11 15.46 8.05
C LYS A 74 1.63 15.46 7.75
N ASP A 75 1.29 15.33 6.49
CA ASP A 75 -0.10 15.38 6.06
C ASP A 75 -0.64 13.99 5.80
N SER A 76 -0.68 13.22 6.86
CA SER A 76 -1.13 11.84 6.79
C SER A 76 -2.57 11.71 6.29
N GLU A 77 -3.28 12.81 6.24
CA GLU A 77 -4.62 12.80 5.69
C GLU A 77 -4.64 12.44 4.21
N LYS A 78 -3.48 12.45 3.56
CA LYS A 78 -3.39 12.07 2.15
C LYS A 78 -3.04 10.61 1.93
N ILE A 79 -3.14 9.84 2.95
CA ILE A 79 -2.76 8.44 2.94
C ILE A 79 -3.44 7.62 1.86
N LEU A 80 -4.69 7.90 1.60
CA LEU A 80 -5.51 7.08 0.72
C LEU A 80 -5.51 7.54 -0.73
N TRP A 81 -4.50 8.28 -1.12
CA TRP A 81 -4.35 8.72 -2.50
C TRP A 81 -5.53 9.57 -3.00
N ASN A 82 -6.01 10.44 -2.17
CA ASN A 82 -7.14 11.30 -2.55
C ASN A 82 -6.70 12.51 -3.31
#